data_22455ca9baefdaf00c126603713cf7d8
#
_entry.id   22455ca9baefdaf00c126603713cf7d8
#
_cell.length_a   1.000
_cell.length_b   1.000
_cell.length_c   1.000
_cell.angle_alpha   90.00
_cell.angle_beta   90.00
_cell.angle_gamma   90.00
#
_symmetry.space_group_name_H-M   'P 1'
#
loop_
_entity.id
_entity.type
_entity.pdbx_description
1 polymer ?
#
loop_
_entity_poly.entity_id
_entity_poly.type
_entity_poly.pdbx_seq_one_letter_code
_entity_poly.pdbx_strand_id
1 'polypeptide(L)'
;IYSGLARGLAIKDCNPHNFLENLEQQWWNIDRHLTLDGTRACAYATILDSLRDGVTTIFDHHASFCEIPDSLFAIKDVAKELGIRACLCYETSDRDGETKRDESIAENAAFAKWAADEDDDMIAAMFGGHALFTLSDETLDKMVEVNNGLTGFHIHVCEGMDDVYDSALNHGTTAVHRLLDHGLLGE
;
A
#
# COMPACT_ATOMS: atom_id res chain seq x y z
N ILE A 1 3.01 7.53 -4.39
CA ILE A 1 2.98 8.89 -3.78
C ILE A 1 4.01 9.01 -2.67
N TYR A 2 4.04 8.11 -1.69
CA TYR A 2 4.85 8.24 -0.47
C TYR A 2 6.36 8.45 -0.70
N SER A 3 6.89 7.99 -1.81
CA SER A 3 8.31 8.15 -2.16
C SER A 3 8.63 9.41 -2.99
N GLY A 4 7.65 10.28 -3.23
CA GLY A 4 7.79 11.41 -4.15
C GLY A 4 8.95 12.34 -3.84
N LEU A 5 9.22 12.60 -2.56
CA LEU A 5 10.33 13.43 -2.10
C LEU A 5 11.62 12.66 -1.80
N ALA A 6 11.63 11.33 -1.98
CA ALA A 6 12.81 10.50 -1.74
C ALA A 6 13.77 10.43 -2.93
N ARG A 7 13.46 11.06 -4.06
CA ARG A 7 14.34 11.09 -5.24
C ARG A 7 15.69 11.72 -4.89
N GLY A 8 16.75 10.94 -5.11
CA GLY A 8 18.12 11.37 -4.82
C GLY A 8 18.50 11.36 -3.34
N LEU A 9 17.65 10.82 -2.47
CA LEU A 9 17.98 10.63 -1.07
C LEU A 9 19.14 9.62 -0.93
N ALA A 10 20.24 10.06 -0.35
CA ALA A 10 21.37 9.19 -0.02
C ALA A 10 21.11 8.57 1.35
N ILE A 11 20.67 7.32 1.37
CA ILE A 11 20.51 6.55 2.61
C ILE A 11 21.88 6.00 3.03
N LYS A 12 22.28 6.26 4.27
CA LYS A 12 23.56 5.80 4.80
C LYS A 12 23.60 4.26 4.83
N ASP A 13 24.73 3.71 4.42
CA ASP A 13 25.00 2.27 4.40
C ASP A 13 24.04 1.45 3.50
N CYS A 14 23.34 2.11 2.57
CA CYS A 14 22.46 1.47 1.59
C CYS A 14 23.30 0.98 0.39
N ASN A 15 23.39 -0.34 0.23
CA ASN A 15 24.08 -0.99 -0.90
C ASN A 15 23.42 -2.35 -1.22
N PRO A 16 22.17 -2.34 -1.70
CA PRO A 16 21.42 -3.56 -1.95
C PRO A 16 21.99 -4.34 -3.14
N HIS A 17 22.06 -5.67 -3.01
CA HIS A 17 22.52 -6.61 -4.03
C HIS A 17 21.39 -7.43 -4.66
N ASN A 18 20.19 -7.40 -4.06
CA ASN A 18 19.00 -8.10 -4.54
C ASN A 18 17.74 -7.29 -4.20
N PHE A 19 16.59 -7.80 -4.62
CA PHE A 19 15.30 -7.13 -4.45
C PHE A 19 14.93 -6.96 -2.98
N LEU A 20 15.03 -8.01 -2.17
CA LEU A 20 14.69 -7.96 -0.75
C LEU A 20 15.58 -6.95 0.01
N GLU A 21 16.89 -6.95 -0.24
CA GLU A 21 17.79 -5.96 0.35
C GLU A 21 17.43 -4.52 -0.08
N ASN A 22 16.94 -4.32 -1.31
CA ASN A 22 16.47 -3.01 -1.75
C ASN A 22 15.21 -2.57 -0.99
N LEU A 23 14.29 -3.50 -0.71
CA LEU A 23 13.15 -3.22 0.15
C LEU A 23 13.58 -2.85 1.56
N GLU A 24 14.41 -3.68 2.21
CA GLU A 24 14.85 -3.51 3.60
C GLU A 24 15.68 -2.24 3.82
N GLN A 25 16.67 -1.99 2.92
CA GLN A 25 17.62 -0.91 3.09
C GLN A 25 17.08 0.44 2.62
N GLN A 26 16.17 0.46 1.65
CA GLN A 26 15.67 1.69 1.04
C GLN A 26 14.18 1.92 1.34
N TRP A 27 13.29 1.11 0.78
CA TRP A 27 11.85 1.40 0.80
C TRP A 27 11.24 1.32 2.20
N TRP A 28 11.48 0.22 2.93
CA TRP A 28 10.99 0.06 4.31
C TRP A 28 11.64 1.03 5.30
N ASN A 29 12.84 1.51 4.99
CA ASN A 29 13.47 2.55 5.79
C ASN A 29 12.79 3.91 5.57
N ILE A 30 12.40 4.25 4.33
CA ILE A 30 11.66 5.47 4.03
C ILE A 30 10.30 5.45 4.74
N ASP A 31 9.51 4.40 4.57
CA ASP A 31 8.14 4.33 5.08
C ASP A 31 8.07 4.29 6.62
N ARG A 32 9.08 3.71 7.29
CA ARG A 32 9.23 3.75 8.76
C ARG A 32 9.54 5.13 9.34
N HIS A 33 9.90 6.09 8.51
CA HIS A 33 10.22 7.46 8.93
C HIS A 33 9.23 8.49 8.37
N LEU A 34 8.28 8.06 7.56
CA LEU A 34 7.32 8.96 6.92
C LEU A 34 6.18 9.33 7.88
N THR A 35 6.12 10.60 8.25
CA THR A 35 5.06 11.19 9.07
C THR A 35 3.86 11.61 8.21
N LEU A 36 2.73 11.95 8.83
CA LEU A 36 1.55 12.50 8.11
C LEU A 36 1.89 13.78 7.34
N ASP A 37 2.70 14.67 7.91
CA ASP A 37 3.16 15.87 7.22
C ASP A 37 4.04 15.51 6.01
N GLY A 38 4.92 14.52 6.17
CA GLY A 38 5.72 13.98 5.09
C GLY A 38 4.87 13.34 3.99
N THR A 39 3.87 12.56 4.35
CA THR A 39 2.88 11.96 3.43
C THR A 39 2.15 13.04 2.63
N ARG A 40 1.67 14.08 3.29
CA ARG A 40 1.01 15.23 2.66
C ARG A 40 1.94 15.95 1.68
N ALA A 41 3.18 16.22 2.09
CA ALA A 41 4.19 16.86 1.23
C ALA A 41 4.53 16.01 0.00
N CYS A 42 4.69 14.69 0.18
CA CYS A 42 4.89 13.75 -0.94
C CYS A 42 3.69 13.72 -1.89
N ALA A 43 2.47 13.78 -1.36
CA ALA A 43 1.25 13.85 -2.17
C ALA A 43 1.23 15.10 -3.04
N TYR A 44 1.49 16.28 -2.48
CA TYR A 44 1.60 17.52 -3.28
C TYR A 44 2.66 17.40 -4.38
N ALA A 45 3.87 16.95 -4.05
CA ALA A 45 4.95 16.83 -5.02
C ALA A 45 4.59 15.88 -6.17
N THR A 46 4.11 14.67 -5.84
CA THR A 46 3.80 13.64 -6.84
C THR A 46 2.58 14.02 -7.69
N ILE A 47 1.52 14.54 -7.07
CA ILE A 47 0.30 14.91 -7.79
C ILE A 47 0.55 16.10 -8.71
N LEU A 48 1.30 17.11 -8.28
CA LEU A 48 1.66 18.24 -9.14
C LEU A 48 2.50 17.81 -10.35
N ASP A 49 3.48 16.92 -10.17
CA ASP A 49 4.25 16.35 -11.26
C ASP A 49 3.35 15.55 -12.21
N SER A 50 2.47 14.71 -11.66
CA SER A 50 1.50 13.93 -12.45
C SER A 50 0.59 14.81 -13.30
N LEU A 51 0.05 15.89 -12.72
CA LEU A 51 -0.79 16.85 -13.46
C LEU A 51 -0.03 17.55 -14.58
N ARG A 52 1.25 17.92 -14.36
CA ARG A 52 2.11 18.50 -15.40
C ARG A 52 2.34 17.55 -16.57
N ASP A 53 2.41 16.24 -16.27
CA ASP A 53 2.60 15.20 -17.28
C ASP A 53 1.27 14.74 -17.93
N GLY A 54 0.15 15.37 -17.56
CA GLY A 54 -1.17 15.09 -18.15
C GLY A 54 -1.88 13.86 -17.55
N VAL A 55 -1.43 13.36 -16.39
CA VAL A 55 -2.08 12.27 -15.67
C VAL A 55 -3.42 12.77 -15.11
N THR A 56 -4.47 12.01 -15.33
CA THR A 56 -5.83 12.35 -14.89
C THR A 56 -6.33 11.49 -13.73
N THR A 57 -5.70 10.34 -13.49
CA THR A 57 -6.10 9.39 -12.45
C THR A 57 -4.86 8.68 -11.91
N ILE A 58 -4.78 8.58 -10.60
CA ILE A 58 -3.70 7.88 -9.88
C ILE A 58 -4.30 6.69 -9.14
N PHE A 59 -3.65 5.52 -9.25
CA PHE A 59 -3.82 4.41 -8.33
C PHE A 59 -2.60 4.39 -7.42
N ASP A 60 -2.80 4.62 -6.12
CA ASP A 60 -1.71 4.71 -5.15
C ASP A 60 -1.77 3.57 -4.14
N HIS A 61 -0.61 2.96 -3.91
CA HIS A 61 -0.38 1.95 -2.89
C HIS A 61 0.52 2.56 -1.83
N HIS A 62 -0.08 3.06 -0.75
CA HIS A 62 0.59 3.90 0.24
C HIS A 62 1.21 3.11 1.38
N ALA A 63 2.40 3.53 1.81
CA ALA A 63 3.09 3.02 2.98
C ALA A 63 3.68 4.17 3.83
N SER A 64 3.37 4.20 5.12
CA SER A 64 3.90 5.16 6.11
C SER A 64 3.85 4.56 7.51
N PHE A 65 4.69 3.55 7.78
CA PHE A 65 4.63 2.79 9.04
C PHE A 65 4.97 3.60 10.30
N CYS A 66 5.53 4.82 10.16
CA CYS A 66 5.67 5.75 11.26
C CYS A 66 4.29 6.23 11.76
N GLU A 67 3.45 6.71 10.83
CA GLU A 67 2.12 7.25 11.13
C GLU A 67 1.10 6.70 10.13
N ILE A 68 0.42 5.60 10.49
CA ILE A 68 -0.55 4.90 9.63
C ILE A 68 -1.92 5.59 9.64
N PRO A 69 -2.56 5.81 10.81
CA PRO A 69 -3.90 6.40 10.85
C PRO A 69 -3.98 7.76 10.16
N ASP A 70 -5.05 7.96 9.38
CA ASP A 70 -5.33 9.18 8.62
C ASP A 70 -4.40 9.45 7.41
N SER A 71 -3.48 8.54 7.09
CA SER A 71 -2.54 8.72 5.97
C SER A 71 -3.24 8.75 4.61
N LEU A 72 -4.20 7.87 4.36
CA LEU A 72 -5.01 7.87 3.14
C LEU A 72 -5.90 9.11 3.04
N PHE A 73 -6.44 9.58 4.17
CA PHE A 73 -7.23 10.80 4.23
C PHE A 73 -6.38 12.04 3.93
N ALA A 74 -5.11 12.07 4.39
CA ALA A 74 -4.18 13.13 4.07
C ALA A 74 -3.89 13.21 2.56
N ILE A 75 -3.71 12.07 1.88
CA ILE A 75 -3.52 11.99 0.41
C ILE A 75 -4.79 12.40 -0.32
N LYS A 76 -5.95 11.88 0.11
CA LYS A 76 -7.27 12.23 -0.42
C LYS A 76 -7.51 13.75 -0.41
N ASP A 77 -7.20 14.42 0.71
CA ASP A 77 -7.40 15.86 0.83
C ASP A 77 -6.58 16.63 -0.20
N VAL A 78 -5.32 16.24 -0.42
CA VAL A 78 -4.45 16.84 -1.45
C VAL A 78 -4.96 16.53 -2.86
N ALA A 79 -5.41 15.30 -3.12
CA ALA A 79 -5.96 14.92 -4.43
C ALA A 79 -7.21 15.74 -4.78
N LYS A 80 -8.10 15.95 -3.80
CA LYS A 80 -9.31 16.79 -3.97
C LYS A 80 -8.93 18.27 -4.17
N GLU A 81 -7.99 18.80 -3.40
CA GLU A 81 -7.53 20.19 -3.53
C GLU A 81 -6.92 20.49 -4.91
N LEU A 82 -6.11 19.54 -5.43
CA LEU A 82 -5.45 19.69 -6.73
C LEU A 82 -6.31 19.23 -7.92
N GLY A 83 -7.46 18.59 -7.67
CA GLY A 83 -8.42 18.21 -8.70
C GLY A 83 -8.01 17.02 -9.56
N ILE A 84 -7.32 16.01 -8.98
CA ILE A 84 -6.98 14.75 -9.65
C ILE A 84 -7.81 13.60 -9.10
N ARG A 85 -8.19 12.66 -9.96
CA ARG A 85 -8.82 11.42 -9.50
C ARG A 85 -7.79 10.51 -8.86
N ALA A 86 -8.14 9.91 -7.73
CA ALA A 86 -7.28 8.97 -7.01
C ALA A 86 -8.05 7.74 -6.51
N CYS A 87 -7.47 6.57 -6.71
CA CYS A 87 -7.87 5.32 -6.08
C CYS A 87 -6.76 4.94 -5.11
N LEU A 88 -7.07 4.91 -3.81
CA LEU A 88 -6.08 4.80 -2.75
C LEU A 88 -6.25 3.51 -1.95
N CYS A 89 -5.13 2.95 -1.49
CA CYS A 89 -5.10 1.87 -0.52
C CYS A 89 -3.85 1.98 0.36
N TYR A 90 -3.91 1.39 1.56
CA TYR A 90 -2.78 1.29 2.46
C TYR A 90 -2.11 -0.08 2.37
N GLU A 91 -0.80 -0.13 2.38
CA GLU A 91 0.03 -1.34 2.34
C GLU A 91 -0.03 -2.12 3.65
N THR A 92 -0.96 -3.08 3.78
CA THR A 92 -0.99 -4.00 4.91
C THR A 92 0.20 -4.95 4.85
N SER A 93 0.92 -5.13 5.96
CA SER A 93 2.07 -6.03 6.06
C SER A 93 2.32 -6.47 7.50
N ASP A 94 2.83 -7.69 7.69
CA ASP A 94 3.23 -8.23 9.00
C ASP A 94 4.66 -7.83 9.41
N ARG A 95 5.43 -7.20 8.51
CA ARG A 95 6.86 -6.92 8.69
C ARG A 95 7.21 -6.03 9.89
N ASP A 96 6.29 -5.19 10.32
CA ASP A 96 6.47 -4.29 11.48
C ASP A 96 5.62 -4.72 12.70
N GLY A 97 5.15 -5.97 12.70
CA GLY A 97 4.43 -6.62 13.78
C GLY A 97 2.92 -6.37 13.78
N GLU A 98 2.23 -7.11 14.66
CA GLU A 98 0.76 -7.19 14.69
C GLU A 98 0.08 -5.84 14.88
N THR A 99 0.62 -4.97 15.73
CA THR A 99 0.02 -3.65 15.95
C THR A 99 -0.03 -2.83 14.66
N LYS A 100 1.08 -2.80 13.90
CA LYS A 100 1.15 -2.07 12.65
C LYS A 100 0.32 -2.70 11.54
N ARG A 101 0.28 -4.03 11.49
CA ARG A 101 -0.66 -4.77 10.63
C ARG A 101 -2.11 -4.35 10.91
N ASP A 102 -2.51 -4.36 12.17
CA ASP A 102 -3.89 -4.07 12.56
C ASP A 102 -4.26 -2.59 12.33
N GLU A 103 -3.33 -1.66 12.58
CA GLU A 103 -3.49 -0.25 12.19
C GLU A 103 -3.70 -0.09 10.68
N SER A 104 -2.93 -0.81 9.84
CA SER A 104 -3.04 -0.76 8.38
C SER A 104 -4.34 -1.33 7.85
N ILE A 105 -4.82 -2.43 8.42
CA ILE A 105 -6.13 -3.01 8.11
C ILE A 105 -7.25 -2.02 8.50
N ALA A 106 -7.15 -1.39 9.66
CA ALA A 106 -8.12 -0.40 10.12
C ALA A 106 -8.15 0.85 9.22
N GLU A 107 -6.99 1.33 8.76
CA GLU A 107 -6.90 2.46 7.82
C GLU A 107 -7.56 2.14 6.48
N ASN A 108 -7.27 0.96 5.88
CA ASN A 108 -7.95 0.51 4.67
C ASN A 108 -9.47 0.44 4.86
N ALA A 109 -9.93 -0.16 5.95
CA ALA A 109 -11.36 -0.31 6.24
C ALA A 109 -12.07 1.03 6.42
N ALA A 110 -11.45 1.95 7.18
CA ALA A 110 -12.00 3.27 7.42
C ALA A 110 -12.10 4.07 6.12
N PHE A 111 -11.05 4.01 5.28
CA PHE A 111 -11.02 4.71 4.01
C PHE A 111 -11.97 4.11 2.98
N ALA A 112 -12.04 2.78 2.87
CA ALA A 112 -12.98 2.09 1.97
C ALA A 112 -14.44 2.41 2.34
N LYS A 113 -14.77 2.40 3.64
CA LYS A 113 -16.08 2.79 4.11
C LYS A 113 -16.41 4.24 3.78
N TRP A 114 -15.47 5.15 4.05
CA TRP A 114 -15.64 6.58 3.73
C TRP A 114 -15.91 6.76 2.22
N ALA A 115 -15.12 6.12 1.35
CA ALA A 115 -15.26 6.25 -0.10
C ALA A 115 -16.62 5.72 -0.60
N ALA A 116 -17.14 4.64 0.00
CA ALA A 116 -18.45 4.11 -0.33
C ALA A 116 -19.62 5.02 0.14
N ASP A 117 -19.46 5.66 1.30
CA ASP A 117 -20.50 6.52 1.88
C ASP A 117 -20.58 7.89 1.17
N GLU A 118 -19.44 8.44 0.70
CA GLU A 118 -19.38 9.76 0.06
C GLU A 118 -19.84 9.76 -1.40
N ASP A 119 -19.76 8.62 -2.11
CA ASP A 119 -20.08 8.47 -3.52
C ASP A 119 -19.44 9.56 -4.40
N ASP A 120 -18.14 9.80 -4.19
CA ASP A 120 -17.36 10.86 -4.85
C ASP A 120 -16.67 10.31 -6.10
N ASP A 121 -17.06 10.77 -7.28
CA ASP A 121 -16.46 10.35 -8.56
C ASP A 121 -14.94 10.60 -8.67
N MET A 122 -14.38 11.40 -7.78
CA MET A 122 -12.97 11.77 -7.80
C MET A 122 -12.11 10.83 -6.93
N ILE A 123 -12.67 10.21 -5.90
CA ILE A 123 -11.91 9.41 -4.92
C ILE A 123 -12.54 8.02 -4.80
N ALA A 124 -11.72 7.01 -5.04
CA ALA A 124 -12.09 5.62 -4.84
C ALA A 124 -11.12 4.94 -3.88
N ALA A 125 -11.52 3.78 -3.36
CA ALA A 125 -10.70 2.96 -2.49
C ALA A 125 -10.50 1.55 -3.06
N MET A 126 -9.36 0.96 -2.73
CA MET A 126 -9.12 -0.49 -2.75
C MET A 126 -8.64 -0.92 -1.37
N PHE A 127 -8.58 -2.21 -1.11
CA PHE A 127 -7.99 -2.76 0.10
C PHE A 127 -6.56 -3.21 -0.20
N GLY A 128 -5.56 -2.61 0.43
CA GLY A 128 -4.15 -2.82 0.09
C GLY A 128 -3.49 -3.93 0.92
N GLY A 129 -2.68 -4.75 0.26
CA GLY A 129 -1.73 -5.67 0.87
C GLY A 129 -0.38 -5.56 0.18
N HIS A 130 0.73 -5.69 0.89
CA HIS A 130 2.06 -5.51 0.30
C HIS A 130 2.37 -6.62 -0.71
N ALA A 131 3.00 -7.69 -0.29
CA ALA A 131 3.36 -8.85 -1.10
C ALA A 131 3.24 -10.11 -0.25
N LEU A 132 2.97 -11.26 -0.85
CA LEU A 132 2.61 -12.48 -0.12
C LEU A 132 3.67 -12.95 0.87
N PHE A 133 4.96 -12.76 0.58
CA PHE A 133 6.04 -13.11 1.51
C PHE A 133 6.10 -12.22 2.77
N THR A 134 5.34 -11.14 2.81
CA THR A 134 5.20 -10.26 3.99
C THR A 134 3.84 -10.35 4.65
N LEU A 135 2.99 -11.29 4.22
CA LEU A 135 1.63 -11.48 4.70
C LEU A 135 1.43 -12.95 5.13
N SER A 136 1.08 -13.15 6.38
CA SER A 136 0.64 -14.47 6.87
C SER A 136 -0.74 -14.84 6.34
N ASP A 137 -1.08 -16.12 6.37
CA ASP A 137 -2.42 -16.60 5.98
C ASP A 137 -3.49 -15.97 6.90
N GLU A 138 -3.20 -15.82 8.20
CA GLU A 138 -4.08 -15.13 9.15
C GLU A 138 -4.35 -13.68 8.73
N THR A 139 -3.33 -12.98 8.25
CA THR A 139 -3.48 -11.60 7.77
C THR A 139 -4.30 -11.52 6.49
N LEU A 140 -4.09 -12.43 5.54
CA LEU A 140 -4.90 -12.52 4.32
C LEU A 140 -6.38 -12.76 4.64
N ASP A 141 -6.68 -13.74 5.52
CA ASP A 141 -8.04 -14.03 5.96
C ASP A 141 -8.67 -12.82 6.66
N LYS A 142 -7.94 -12.15 7.54
CA LYS A 142 -8.39 -10.93 8.23
C LYS A 142 -8.67 -9.76 7.28
N MET A 143 -7.84 -9.57 6.26
CA MET A 143 -8.08 -8.56 5.22
C MET A 143 -9.39 -8.83 4.47
N VAL A 144 -9.66 -10.08 4.09
CA VAL A 144 -10.89 -10.48 3.40
C VAL A 144 -12.09 -10.30 4.30
N GLU A 145 -12.02 -10.77 5.56
CA GLU A 145 -13.10 -10.62 6.55
C GLU A 145 -13.48 -9.15 6.77
N VAL A 146 -12.47 -8.29 6.99
CA VAL A 146 -12.69 -6.86 7.27
C VAL A 146 -13.18 -6.11 6.04
N ASN A 147 -12.63 -6.40 4.85
CA ASN A 147 -13.10 -5.82 3.59
C ASN A 147 -14.56 -6.21 3.28
N ASN A 148 -14.96 -7.40 3.64
CA ASN A 148 -16.33 -7.91 3.48
C ASN A 148 -16.96 -7.63 2.09
N GLY A 149 -16.14 -7.69 1.03
CA GLY A 149 -16.56 -7.44 -0.35
C GLY A 149 -16.83 -5.97 -0.68
N LEU A 150 -16.45 -5.04 0.17
CA LEU A 150 -16.68 -3.60 -0.04
C LEU A 150 -15.89 -3.05 -1.21
N THR A 151 -14.63 -3.50 -1.39
CA THR A 151 -13.74 -3.08 -2.48
C THR A 151 -12.97 -4.27 -3.06
N GLY A 152 -12.32 -4.06 -4.23
CA GLY A 152 -11.27 -4.97 -4.70
C GLY A 152 -9.97 -4.84 -3.92
N PHE A 153 -9.05 -5.79 -4.12
CA PHE A 153 -7.73 -5.79 -3.48
C PHE A 153 -6.67 -5.23 -4.43
N HIS A 154 -5.67 -4.54 -3.85
CA HIS A 154 -4.46 -4.09 -4.54
C HIS A 154 -3.25 -4.69 -3.81
N ILE A 155 -2.52 -5.57 -4.48
CA ILE A 155 -1.40 -6.31 -3.90
C ILE A 155 -0.29 -6.49 -4.94
N HIS A 156 0.98 -6.50 -4.50
CA HIS A 156 2.12 -6.86 -5.34
C HIS A 156 2.25 -8.37 -5.44
N VAL A 157 2.38 -8.93 -6.64
CA VAL A 157 2.43 -10.37 -6.87
C VAL A 157 3.61 -10.73 -7.74
N CYS A 158 4.48 -11.61 -7.27
CA CYS A 158 5.65 -12.10 -8.00
C CYS A 158 6.59 -10.96 -8.47
N GLU A 159 6.69 -9.88 -7.71
CA GLU A 159 7.58 -8.77 -8.01
C GLU A 159 9.06 -9.19 -7.91
N GLY A 160 9.36 -10.07 -6.96
CA GLY A 160 10.66 -10.73 -6.79
C GLY A 160 10.52 -12.25 -6.64
N MET A 161 11.64 -12.96 -6.71
CA MET A 161 11.66 -14.42 -6.50
C MET A 161 11.33 -14.80 -5.04
N ASP A 162 11.49 -13.89 -4.09
CA ASP A 162 11.15 -14.10 -2.69
C ASP A 162 9.67 -14.47 -2.53
N ASP A 163 8.78 -13.80 -3.25
CA ASP A 163 7.34 -14.07 -3.26
C ASP A 163 7.01 -15.47 -3.82
N VAL A 164 7.71 -15.85 -4.89
CA VAL A 164 7.56 -17.17 -5.52
C VAL A 164 8.06 -18.29 -4.60
N TYR A 165 9.25 -18.10 -4.02
CA TYR A 165 9.85 -19.10 -3.12
C TYR A 165 9.08 -19.23 -1.82
N ASP A 166 8.63 -18.13 -1.22
CA ASP A 166 7.81 -18.14 -0.01
C ASP A 166 6.54 -18.96 -0.24
N SER A 167 5.78 -18.63 -1.28
CA SER A 167 4.54 -19.33 -1.61
C SER A 167 4.76 -20.83 -1.87
N ALA A 168 5.84 -21.20 -2.58
CA ALA A 168 6.14 -22.59 -2.89
C ALA A 168 6.66 -23.39 -1.70
N LEU A 169 7.58 -22.82 -0.90
CA LEU A 169 8.29 -23.53 0.16
C LEU A 169 7.53 -23.54 1.49
N ASN A 170 6.88 -22.42 1.84
CA ASN A 170 6.20 -22.27 3.13
C ASN A 170 4.71 -22.57 3.05
N HIS A 171 4.08 -22.41 1.88
CA HIS A 171 2.64 -22.61 1.70
C HIS A 171 2.28 -23.72 0.70
N GLY A 172 3.27 -24.32 -0.02
CA GLY A 172 3.06 -25.45 -0.92
C GLY A 172 2.20 -25.14 -2.16
N THR A 173 2.09 -23.86 -2.53
CA THR A 173 1.25 -23.39 -3.63
C THR A 173 1.97 -22.32 -4.47
N THR A 174 1.32 -21.76 -5.47
CA THR A 174 1.83 -20.57 -6.18
C THR A 174 1.25 -19.30 -5.58
N ALA A 175 1.93 -18.16 -5.75
CA ALA A 175 1.46 -16.87 -5.26
C ALA A 175 0.01 -16.57 -5.70
N VAL A 176 -0.31 -16.82 -6.96
CA VAL A 176 -1.67 -16.57 -7.49
C VAL A 176 -2.71 -17.53 -6.88
N HIS A 177 -2.37 -18.82 -6.73
CA HIS A 177 -3.28 -19.76 -6.08
C HIS A 177 -3.47 -19.44 -4.58
N ARG A 178 -2.43 -18.98 -3.88
CA ARG A 178 -2.54 -18.56 -2.49
C ARG A 178 -3.55 -17.41 -2.35
N LEU A 179 -3.49 -16.41 -3.25
CA LEU A 179 -4.49 -15.33 -3.28
C LEU A 179 -5.90 -15.83 -3.58
N LEU A 180 -6.04 -16.78 -4.49
CA LEU A 180 -7.33 -17.40 -4.82
C LEU A 180 -7.90 -18.17 -3.62
N ASP A 181 -7.08 -19.00 -2.98
CA ASP A 181 -7.48 -19.83 -1.84
C ASP A 181 -7.93 -18.99 -0.63
N HIS A 182 -7.36 -17.81 -0.43
CA HIS A 182 -7.78 -16.84 0.60
C HIS A 182 -8.87 -15.85 0.13
N GLY A 183 -9.36 -15.95 -1.11
CA GLY A 183 -10.47 -15.11 -1.58
C GLY A 183 -10.11 -13.67 -1.94
N LEU A 184 -8.84 -13.37 -2.20
CA LEU A 184 -8.42 -12.03 -2.64
C LEU A 184 -8.59 -11.82 -4.14
N LEU A 185 -8.72 -12.89 -4.91
CA LEU A 185 -9.07 -12.80 -6.32
C LEU A 185 -10.57 -12.95 -6.48
N GLY A 186 -11.19 -12.01 -7.21
CA GLY A 186 -12.61 -12.09 -7.58
C GLY A 186 -12.91 -13.25 -8.54
N GLU A 187 -14.22 -13.60 -8.69
CA GLU A 187 -14.70 -14.54 -9.70
C GLU A 187 -14.54 -14.00 -11.12
#